data_7dd094a79d50d1f8d162b5864454c3db
#
_entry.id   7dd094a79d50d1f8d162b5864454c3db
#
_cell.length_a   1.000
_cell.length_b   1.000
_cell.length_c   1.000
_cell.angle_alpha   90.00
_cell.angle_beta   90.00
_cell.angle_gamma   90.00
#
_symmetry.space_group_name_H-M   'P 1'
#
loop_
_entity.id
_entity.type
_entity.pdbx_description
1 polymer ?
#
loop_
_entity_poly.entity_id
_entity_poly.type
_entity_poly.pdbx_seq_one_letter_code
_entity_poly.pdbx_strand_id
1 'polypeptide(L)'
;LLAVSGSLDAKLGGPPVPRFGAARRRAVYGYTDRLEFPTILTTFDVPNPAASVPERTATTVAPQALFLMNGPFARDAAKRLAARPDVASLDDPAARL
;
A
#
# COMPACT_ATOMS: atom_id res chain seq x y z
N LEU A 1 -4.04 2.05 -1.83
CA LEU A 1 -3.89 1.40 -3.14
C LEU A 1 -4.79 0.17 -3.26
N LEU A 2 -4.70 -0.83 -2.38
CA LEU A 2 -5.50 -2.06 -2.47
C LEU A 2 -7.01 -1.81 -2.45
N ALA A 3 -7.48 -0.92 -1.56
CA ALA A 3 -8.90 -0.59 -1.47
C ALA A 3 -9.42 0.09 -2.74
N VAL A 4 -8.69 1.09 -3.24
CA VAL A 4 -9.08 1.86 -4.43
C VAL A 4 -9.06 0.98 -5.69
N SER A 5 -8.10 0.08 -5.83
CA SER A 5 -8.02 -0.88 -6.94
C SER A 5 -9.03 -2.03 -6.86
N GLY A 6 -9.85 -2.09 -5.81
CA GLY A 6 -10.82 -3.17 -5.60
C GLY A 6 -10.19 -4.53 -5.28
N SER A 7 -8.91 -4.57 -4.94
CA SER A 7 -8.18 -5.83 -4.70
C SER A 7 -7.92 -6.12 -3.21
N LEU A 8 -8.48 -5.32 -2.30
CA LEU A 8 -8.31 -5.51 -0.86
C LEU A 8 -9.12 -6.72 -0.36
N ASP A 9 -8.45 -7.67 0.27
CA ASP A 9 -9.09 -8.67 1.10
C ASP A 9 -9.41 -8.08 2.47
N ALA A 10 -10.68 -7.87 2.73
CA ALA A 10 -11.19 -7.24 3.96
C ALA A 10 -11.32 -8.20 5.15
N LYS A 11 -10.92 -9.46 5.00
CA LYS A 11 -11.00 -10.47 6.08
C LYS A 11 -10.30 -9.98 7.34
N LEU A 12 -11.01 -10.06 8.46
CA LEU A 12 -10.49 -9.72 9.78
C LEU A 12 -9.93 -10.94 10.49
N GLY A 13 -8.89 -10.73 11.32
CA GLY A 13 -8.27 -11.77 12.12
C GLY A 13 -7.43 -12.77 11.35
N GLY A 14 -6.93 -13.79 12.05
CA GLY A 14 -6.06 -14.82 11.49
C GLY A 14 -4.56 -14.49 11.60
N PRO A 15 -3.70 -15.43 11.17
CA PRO A 15 -2.25 -15.28 11.29
C PRO A 15 -1.71 -14.15 10.40
N PRO A 16 -0.53 -13.60 10.73
CA PRO A 16 0.14 -12.61 9.89
C PRO A 16 0.52 -13.21 8.54
N VAL A 17 0.53 -12.35 7.52
CA VAL A 17 0.95 -12.73 6.17
C VAL A 17 2.43 -12.46 5.98
N PRO A 18 3.20 -13.42 5.39
CA PRO A 18 4.67 -13.37 5.40
C PRO A 18 5.28 -12.24 4.57
N ARG A 19 4.55 -11.65 3.63
CA ARG A 19 5.08 -10.60 2.75
C ARG A 19 4.09 -9.47 2.53
N PHE A 20 4.57 -8.23 2.74
CA PHE A 20 3.87 -7.03 2.31
C PHE A 20 3.73 -7.01 0.78
N GLY A 21 2.50 -6.75 0.31
CA GLY A 21 2.19 -6.64 -1.11
C GLY A 21 1.83 -7.95 -1.82
N ALA A 22 2.32 -9.10 -1.38
CA ALA A 22 1.92 -10.39 -1.94
C ALA A 22 0.51 -10.82 -1.49
N ALA A 23 0.20 -10.59 -0.22
CA ALA A 23 -1.13 -10.79 0.32
C ALA A 23 -1.91 -9.48 0.23
N ARG A 24 -3.08 -9.53 -0.36
CA ARG A 24 -3.96 -8.36 -0.57
C ARG A 24 -4.71 -7.93 0.69
N ARG A 25 -4.22 -8.29 1.85
CA ARG A 25 -4.78 -7.94 3.15
C ARG A 25 -4.34 -6.54 3.60
N ARG A 26 -5.02 -6.00 4.59
CA ARG A 26 -4.62 -4.74 5.23
C ARG A 26 -3.20 -4.87 5.79
N ALA A 27 -2.42 -3.79 5.71
CA ALA A 27 -1.02 -3.77 6.14
C ALA A 27 -0.81 -4.18 7.61
N VAL A 28 -1.82 -3.99 8.46
CA VAL A 28 -1.79 -4.41 9.87
C VAL A 28 -1.57 -5.92 10.07
N TYR A 29 -1.90 -6.74 9.06
CA TYR A 29 -1.67 -8.18 9.08
C TYR A 29 -0.33 -8.60 8.46
N GLY A 30 0.47 -7.65 7.98
CA GLY A 30 1.81 -7.93 7.47
C GLY A 30 2.76 -8.33 8.59
N TYR A 31 3.48 -9.43 8.39
CA TYR A 31 4.53 -9.83 9.32
C TYR A 31 5.63 -8.77 9.35
N THR A 32 6.01 -8.35 10.55
CA THR A 32 7.05 -7.34 10.76
C THR A 32 8.13 -7.92 11.67
N ASP A 33 9.34 -8.06 11.15
CA ASP A 33 10.51 -8.42 11.94
C ASP A 33 11.21 -7.15 12.43
N ARG A 34 11.65 -7.15 13.69
CA ARG A 34 12.43 -6.03 14.25
C ARG A 34 13.83 -5.93 13.67
N LEU A 35 14.39 -7.07 13.25
CA LEU A 35 15.75 -7.14 12.67
C LEU A 35 15.73 -6.86 11.17
N GLU A 36 14.64 -7.17 10.50
CA GLU A 36 14.46 -6.95 9.06
C GLU A 36 13.15 -6.17 8.81
N PHE A 37 13.19 -4.88 9.09
CA PHE A 37 12.03 -4.03 8.93
C PHE A 37 11.76 -3.72 7.45
N PRO A 38 10.56 -3.99 6.92
CA PRO A 38 10.27 -3.82 5.50
C PRO A 38 10.46 -2.39 5.01
N THR A 39 11.25 -2.21 3.94
CA THR A 39 11.59 -0.89 3.36
C THR A 39 10.35 -0.08 2.97
N ILE A 40 9.29 -0.72 2.52
CA ILE A 40 8.02 -0.03 2.22
C ILE A 40 7.46 0.69 3.44
N LEU A 41 7.59 0.12 4.63
CA LEU A 41 7.09 0.73 5.85
C LEU A 41 7.94 1.95 6.26
N THR A 42 9.26 1.85 6.13
CA THR A 42 10.17 2.98 6.40
C THR A 42 9.98 4.10 5.40
N THR A 43 9.77 3.78 4.13
CA THR A 43 9.52 4.78 3.07
C THR A 43 8.27 5.63 3.37
N PHE A 44 7.26 5.05 4.02
CA PHE A 44 6.01 5.74 4.37
C PHE A 44 5.89 6.07 5.87
N ASP A 45 7.00 6.32 6.52
CA ASP A 45 7.09 6.83 7.92
C ASP A 45 6.36 5.95 8.96
N VAL A 46 6.33 4.64 8.75
CA VAL A 46 5.87 3.74 9.81
C VAL A 46 6.93 3.69 10.91
N PRO A 47 6.58 3.97 12.18
CA PRO A 47 7.53 3.97 13.28
C PRO A 47 8.29 2.65 13.40
N ASN A 48 9.59 2.74 13.67
CA ASN A 48 10.40 1.56 13.92
C ASN A 48 9.95 0.87 15.21
N PRO A 49 9.59 -0.41 15.19
CA PRO A 49 9.12 -1.13 16.37
C PRO A 49 10.18 -1.31 17.46
N ALA A 50 11.46 -1.04 17.15
CA ALA A 50 12.55 -1.08 18.14
C ALA A 50 12.73 0.26 18.90
N ALA A 51 12.04 1.32 18.49
CA ALA A 51 12.13 2.65 19.11
C ALA A 51 10.76 3.11 19.60
N SER A 52 10.75 3.75 20.78
CA SER A 52 9.55 4.41 21.28
C SER A 52 9.39 5.77 20.58
N VAL A 53 8.27 5.97 19.93
CA VAL A 53 7.95 7.20 19.22
C VAL A 53 6.65 7.76 19.76
N PRO A 54 6.65 8.93 20.41
CA PRO A 54 5.46 9.50 21.04
C PRO A 54 4.43 9.97 20.02
N GLU A 55 4.88 10.40 18.84
CA GLU A 55 4.03 10.88 17.76
C GLU A 55 4.57 10.44 16.40
N ARG A 56 3.66 10.10 15.49
CA ARG A 56 4.03 9.73 14.14
C ARG A 56 4.37 10.96 13.32
N THR A 57 5.59 11.02 12.82
CA THR A 57 6.01 12.03 11.85
C THR A 57 5.53 11.64 10.45
N ALA A 58 4.91 12.56 9.74
CA ALA A 58 4.58 12.40 8.33
C ALA A 58 5.52 13.26 7.49
N THR A 59 6.19 12.64 6.53
CA THR A 59 7.08 13.34 5.60
C THR A 59 6.65 13.13 4.15
N THR A 60 7.05 14.06 3.28
CA THR A 60 6.92 13.90 1.83
C THR A 60 8.31 13.96 1.24
N VAL A 61 8.82 12.80 0.81
CA VAL A 61 10.20 12.66 0.31
C VAL A 61 10.24 11.96 -1.03
N ALA A 62 11.30 12.23 -1.80
CA ALA A 62 11.49 11.67 -3.14
C ALA A 62 11.37 10.13 -3.23
N PRO A 63 11.84 9.32 -2.26
CA PRO A 63 11.65 7.87 -2.29
C PRO A 63 10.19 7.42 -2.34
N GLN A 64 9.26 8.16 -1.73
CA GLN A 64 7.82 7.85 -1.79
C GLN A 64 7.27 8.01 -3.22
N ALA A 65 7.62 9.12 -3.88
CA ALA A 65 7.23 9.36 -5.26
C ALA A 65 7.83 8.30 -6.21
N LEU A 66 9.11 7.99 -6.05
CA LEU A 66 9.79 6.96 -6.85
C LEU A 66 9.17 5.57 -6.64
N PHE A 67 8.80 5.22 -5.42
CA PHE A 67 8.09 3.97 -5.13
C PHE A 67 6.75 3.88 -5.87
N LEU A 68 5.96 4.97 -5.83
CA LEU A 68 4.66 5.01 -6.50
C LEU A 68 4.78 4.98 -8.03
N MET A 69 5.79 5.63 -8.59
CA MET A 69 6.00 5.68 -10.05
C MET A 69 6.57 4.36 -10.61
N ASN A 70 7.50 3.74 -9.91
CA ASN A 70 8.30 2.63 -10.44
C ASN A 70 7.95 1.28 -9.78
N GLY A 71 7.27 1.28 -8.63
CA GLY A 71 6.95 0.08 -7.88
C GLY A 71 6.00 -0.86 -8.64
N PRO A 72 6.32 -2.15 -8.76
CA PRO A 72 5.43 -3.11 -9.43
C PRO A 72 4.07 -3.21 -8.73
N PHE A 73 4.04 -3.07 -7.41
CA PHE A 73 2.82 -3.04 -6.62
C PHE A 73 1.89 -1.87 -6.99
N ALA A 74 2.45 -0.67 -7.12
CA ALA A 74 1.68 0.52 -7.50
C ALA A 74 1.15 0.40 -8.93
N ARG A 75 1.98 -0.09 -9.86
CA ARG A 75 1.59 -0.33 -11.26
C ARG A 75 0.49 -1.38 -11.40
N ASP A 76 0.56 -2.49 -10.64
CA ASP A 76 -0.51 -3.51 -10.65
C ASP A 76 -1.83 -2.94 -10.09
N ALA A 77 -1.76 -2.17 -9.00
CA ALA A 77 -2.91 -1.49 -8.44
C ALA A 77 -3.55 -0.50 -9.43
N ALA A 78 -2.74 0.26 -10.16
CA ALA A 78 -3.21 1.19 -11.19
C ALA A 78 -3.89 0.47 -12.36
N LYS A 79 -3.32 -0.64 -12.84
CA LYS A 79 -3.95 -1.46 -13.89
C LYS A 79 -5.32 -2.01 -13.44
N ARG A 80 -5.41 -2.48 -12.21
CA ARG A 80 -6.68 -2.99 -11.65
C ARG A 80 -7.72 -1.88 -11.49
N LEU A 81 -7.29 -0.69 -11.05
CA LEU A 81 -8.17 0.46 -10.96
C LEU A 81 -8.74 0.82 -12.35
N ALA A 82 -7.88 0.90 -13.37
CA ALA A 82 -8.31 1.20 -14.73
C ALA A 82 -9.25 0.14 -15.32
N ALA A 83 -9.12 -1.12 -14.91
CA ALA A 83 -9.98 -2.22 -15.36
C ALA A 83 -11.31 -2.33 -14.59
N ARG A 84 -11.52 -1.53 -13.54
CA ARG A 84 -12.79 -1.54 -12.80
C ARG A 84 -13.94 -1.08 -13.69
N PRO A 85 -15.10 -1.77 -13.67
CA PRO A 85 -16.23 -1.44 -14.53
C PRO A 85 -16.77 -0.01 -14.33
N ASP A 86 -16.77 0.46 -13.08
CA ASP A 86 -17.22 1.81 -12.72
C ASP A 86 -16.30 2.92 -13.25
N VAL A 87 -15.01 2.63 -13.40
CA VAL A 87 -14.01 3.54 -13.99
C VAL A 87 -13.98 3.41 -15.51
N ALA A 88 -14.03 2.17 -16.02
CA ALA A 88 -13.96 1.90 -17.46
C ALA A 88 -15.21 2.42 -18.22
N SER A 89 -16.36 2.53 -17.54
CA SER A 89 -17.61 3.04 -18.13
C SER A 89 -17.70 4.56 -18.20
N LEU A 90 -16.74 5.31 -17.66
CA LEU A 90 -16.69 6.76 -17.76
C LEU A 90 -16.20 7.18 -19.15
N ASP A 91 -17.08 7.78 -19.95
CA ASP A 91 -16.74 8.23 -21.30
C ASP A 91 -15.93 9.52 -21.30
N ASP A 92 -16.11 10.38 -20.28
CA ASP A 92 -15.34 11.63 -20.13
C ASP A 92 -14.02 11.38 -19.43
N PRO A 93 -12.86 11.68 -20.07
CA PRO A 93 -11.55 11.57 -19.45
C PRO A 93 -11.40 12.40 -18.18
N ALA A 94 -12.04 13.55 -18.06
CA ALA A 94 -12.03 14.39 -16.87
C ALA A 94 -12.79 13.77 -15.69
N ALA A 95 -13.82 12.98 -15.95
CA ALA A 95 -14.58 12.28 -14.92
C ALA A 95 -13.85 11.07 -14.34
N ARG A 96 -12.75 10.63 -14.96
CA ARG A 96 -11.87 9.54 -14.48
C ARG A 96 -10.81 9.99 -13.49
N LEU A 97 -10.61 11.28 -13.35
CA LEU A 97 -9.66 11.91 -12.44
C LEU A 97 -10.33 12.24 -11.13
#